data_af6d277d7c4f4700ff305d13c3492a3f
#
_entry.id   af6d277d7c4f4700ff305d13c3492a3f
#
_cell.length_a   1.000
_cell.length_b   1.000
_cell.length_c   1.000
_cell.angle_alpha   90.00
_cell.angle_beta   90.00
_cell.angle_gamma   90.00
#
_symmetry.space_group_name_H-M   'P 1'
#
loop_
_entity.id
_entity.type
_entity.pdbx_description
1 polymer ?
#
loop_
_entity_poly.entity_id
_entity_poly.type
_entity_poly.pdbx_seq_one_letter_code
_entity_poly.pdbx_strand_id
1 'polypeptide(L)'
;MPFNISKIDFFHSLLFCKVFEGANVVNNTKCVIKILKPVKKKKIKREIKILQNMCGGTNIIQLLDVVRDSQSKTPSLIFEHVNNTDFKILYPTLSDYDIRFYIFELLKALDYCHSNGVMHRDVKPHNVMIDHEKRQLRLIDWGLAEFYHPGREYNVRVASRYFKGPELLVDLQEYDYSLDMWSLGCMFAGMIFRKEPFFHGHDNYDQLVKIAKVLGTEELFHYLDTYDLELDPHFDGILGRHSKKPWQRFITPENQHLVSDEAIDFVSKLLR
;
A
#
# COMPACT_ATOMS: atom_id res chain seq x y z
N MET A 1 29.95 7.87 -8.88
CA MET A 1 29.91 8.73 -10.09
C MET A 1 28.53 9.30 -10.20
N PRO A 2 28.34 10.58 -10.56
CA PRO A 2 27.01 11.13 -10.71
C PRO A 2 26.24 10.39 -11.81
N PHE A 3 24.97 10.11 -11.54
CA PHE A 3 24.09 9.44 -12.49
C PHE A 3 23.78 10.42 -13.64
N ASN A 4 24.30 10.14 -14.83
CA ASN A 4 24.01 10.93 -16.04
C ASN A 4 22.86 10.29 -16.79
N ILE A 5 21.77 11.05 -16.96
CA ILE A 5 20.51 10.57 -17.56
C ILE A 5 20.36 11.13 -18.97
N SER A 6 20.11 10.27 -19.96
CA SER A 6 19.62 10.63 -21.29
C SER A 6 18.36 9.83 -21.61
N LYS A 7 17.47 10.41 -22.41
CA LYS A 7 16.14 9.93 -22.80
C LYS A 7 15.17 9.85 -21.63
N ILE A 8 14.21 10.74 -21.63
CA ILE A 8 13.14 10.81 -20.67
C ILE A 8 11.84 10.61 -21.43
N ASP A 9 11.24 9.44 -21.33
CA ASP A 9 9.88 9.20 -21.78
C ASP A 9 8.92 9.39 -20.62
N PHE A 10 7.85 10.17 -20.82
CA PHE A 10 6.87 10.45 -19.79
C PHE A 10 6.07 9.17 -19.49
N PHE A 11 6.11 8.71 -18.25
CA PHE A 11 5.46 7.48 -17.82
C PHE A 11 4.13 7.73 -17.10
N HIS A 12 4.08 8.66 -16.13
CA HIS A 12 2.87 8.92 -15.35
C HIS A 12 2.92 10.24 -14.59
N SER A 13 1.76 10.90 -14.41
CA SER A 13 1.64 12.06 -13.52
C SER A 13 0.80 11.69 -12.32
N LEU A 14 1.42 11.67 -11.14
CA LEU A 14 0.77 11.53 -9.85
C LEU A 14 0.49 12.91 -9.23
N LEU A 15 -0.39 12.95 -8.22
CA LEU A 15 -0.78 14.20 -7.56
C LEU A 15 0.43 15.01 -7.06
N PHE A 16 1.46 14.33 -6.55
CA PHE A 16 2.63 14.94 -5.91
C PHE A 16 3.96 14.76 -6.66
N CYS A 17 3.99 14.08 -7.79
CA CYS A 17 5.21 13.87 -8.56
C CYS A 17 4.92 13.61 -10.05
N LYS A 18 5.98 13.68 -10.86
CA LYS A 18 5.99 13.20 -12.26
C LYS A 18 6.98 12.03 -12.32
N VAL A 19 6.59 10.96 -12.98
CA VAL A 19 7.42 9.76 -13.14
C VAL A 19 7.77 9.57 -14.60
N PHE A 20 9.03 9.30 -14.86
CA PHE A 20 9.59 9.11 -16.19
C PHE A 20 10.43 7.84 -16.23
N GLU A 21 10.42 7.16 -17.36
CA GLU A 21 11.42 6.15 -17.68
C GLU A 21 12.64 6.84 -18.30
N GLY A 22 13.82 6.45 -17.87
CA GLY A 22 15.07 6.99 -18.35
C GLY A 22 16.13 5.90 -18.50
N ALA A 23 17.29 6.29 -19.01
CA ALA A 23 18.45 5.42 -19.09
C ALA A 23 19.70 6.12 -18.57
N ASN A 24 20.55 5.37 -17.86
CA ASN A 24 21.88 5.82 -17.48
C ASN A 24 22.76 5.88 -18.72
N VAL A 25 23.27 7.05 -19.07
CA VAL A 25 24.07 7.26 -20.28
C VAL A 25 25.42 6.52 -20.29
N VAL A 26 25.91 6.10 -19.12
CA VAL A 26 27.22 5.43 -19.02
C VAL A 26 27.13 3.96 -19.42
N ASN A 27 26.04 3.29 -19.02
CA ASN A 27 25.89 1.84 -19.20
C ASN A 27 24.58 1.42 -19.88
N ASN A 28 23.76 2.40 -20.32
CA ASN A 28 22.46 2.22 -20.95
C ASN A 28 21.46 1.41 -20.13
N THR A 29 21.63 1.33 -18.80
CA THR A 29 20.68 0.66 -17.90
C THR A 29 19.43 1.51 -17.74
N LYS A 30 18.24 0.89 -17.86
CA LYS A 30 16.97 1.55 -17.61
C LYS A 30 16.85 1.94 -16.12
N CYS A 31 16.23 3.09 -15.89
CA CYS A 31 15.91 3.59 -14.55
C CYS A 31 14.56 4.30 -14.55
N VAL A 32 14.02 4.53 -13.36
CA VAL A 32 12.81 5.34 -13.15
C VAL A 32 13.20 6.63 -12.43
N ILE A 33 12.69 7.75 -12.93
CA ILE A 33 12.96 9.09 -12.42
C ILE A 33 11.66 9.65 -11.84
N LYS A 34 11.63 9.83 -10.52
CA LYS A 34 10.52 10.46 -9.79
C LYS A 34 10.89 11.90 -9.47
N ILE A 35 10.34 12.86 -10.25
CA ILE A 35 10.52 14.29 -9.99
C ILE A 35 9.49 14.72 -8.94
N LEU A 36 9.96 15.15 -7.78
CA LEU A 36 9.09 15.55 -6.68
C LEU A 36 8.54 16.97 -6.94
N LYS A 37 7.21 17.13 -6.83
CA LYS A 37 6.61 18.47 -6.87
C LYS A 37 6.97 19.24 -5.59
N PRO A 38 6.91 20.59 -5.61
CA PRO A 38 7.14 21.40 -4.43
C PRO A 38 6.14 21.06 -3.32
N VAL A 39 6.61 20.33 -2.31
CA VAL A 39 5.89 20.03 -1.06
C VAL A 39 6.76 20.47 0.12
N LYS A 40 6.22 20.43 1.34
CA LYS A 40 6.98 20.80 2.54
C LYS A 40 8.33 20.06 2.56
N LYS A 41 9.44 20.79 2.67
CA LYS A 41 10.82 20.24 2.68
C LYS A 41 11.00 19.07 3.65
N LYS A 42 10.27 19.09 4.79
CA LYS A 42 10.29 18.03 5.79
C LYS A 42 9.80 16.68 5.20
N LYS A 43 8.74 16.70 4.35
CA LYS A 43 8.23 15.48 3.71
C LYS A 43 9.22 14.88 2.73
N ILE A 44 9.86 15.73 1.92
CA ILE A 44 10.90 15.30 0.97
C ILE A 44 12.08 14.68 1.69
N LYS A 45 12.58 15.33 2.74
CA LYS A 45 13.71 14.83 3.54
C LYS A 45 13.39 13.48 4.20
N ARG A 46 12.15 13.32 4.68
CA ARG A 46 11.68 12.07 5.29
C ARG A 46 11.64 10.93 4.27
N GLU A 47 11.04 11.14 3.09
CA GLU A 47 10.99 10.13 2.04
C GLU A 47 12.40 9.69 1.62
N ILE A 48 13.30 10.64 1.38
CA ILE A 48 14.70 10.34 1.03
C ILE A 48 15.39 9.56 2.14
N LYS A 49 15.22 9.97 3.40
CA LYS A 49 15.85 9.29 4.54
C LYS A 49 15.36 7.86 4.70
N ILE A 50 14.06 7.64 4.57
CA ILE A 50 13.47 6.30 4.64
C ILE A 50 13.98 5.44 3.49
N LEU A 51 13.97 5.94 2.25
CA LEU A 51 14.48 5.21 1.09
C LEU A 51 15.95 4.84 1.23
N GLN A 52 16.79 5.74 1.77
CA GLN A 52 18.18 5.46 2.04
C GLN A 52 18.37 4.39 3.12
N ASN A 53 17.58 4.45 4.19
CA ASN A 53 17.61 3.45 5.26
C ASN A 53 17.13 2.08 4.79
N MET A 54 16.15 2.04 3.87
CA MET A 54 15.55 0.81 3.35
C MET A 54 16.30 0.23 2.14
N CYS A 55 17.22 0.98 1.56
CA CYS A 55 17.96 0.58 0.36
C CYS A 55 18.68 -0.75 0.56
N GLY A 56 18.51 -1.69 -0.37
CA GLY A 56 19.02 -3.06 -0.28
C GLY A 56 18.16 -4.01 0.54
N GLY A 57 17.07 -3.54 1.13
CA GLY A 57 16.10 -4.38 1.83
C GLY A 57 15.36 -5.33 0.90
N THR A 58 14.93 -6.47 1.44
CA THR A 58 14.23 -7.51 0.69
C THR A 58 12.96 -6.95 0.05
N ASN A 59 12.86 -7.02 -1.28
CA ASN A 59 11.71 -6.59 -2.07
C ASN A 59 11.34 -5.09 -1.92
N ILE A 60 12.27 -4.28 -1.45
CA ILE A 60 12.16 -2.83 -1.41
C ILE A 60 12.75 -2.24 -2.70
N ILE A 61 12.05 -1.29 -3.32
CA ILE A 61 12.57 -0.59 -4.50
C ILE A 61 13.94 0.04 -4.22
N GLN A 62 14.90 -0.18 -5.08
CA GLN A 62 16.24 0.34 -4.90
C GLN A 62 16.33 1.80 -5.33
N LEU A 63 16.68 2.68 -4.40
CA LEU A 63 17.08 4.05 -4.70
C LEU A 63 18.54 4.04 -5.21
N LEU A 64 18.73 4.47 -6.47
CA LEU A 64 20.05 4.50 -7.10
C LEU A 64 20.76 5.82 -6.86
N ASP A 65 20.04 6.94 -6.92
CA ASP A 65 20.60 8.27 -6.70
C ASP A 65 19.52 9.30 -6.34
N VAL A 66 19.96 10.42 -5.80
CA VAL A 66 19.14 11.62 -5.55
C VAL A 66 19.81 12.78 -6.25
N VAL A 67 19.18 13.30 -7.30
CA VAL A 67 19.70 14.40 -8.09
C VAL A 67 18.85 15.65 -7.88
N ARG A 68 19.47 16.83 -8.01
CA ARG A 68 18.77 18.11 -7.90
C ARG A 68 18.97 18.92 -9.18
N ASP A 69 17.86 19.35 -9.77
CA ASP A 69 17.94 20.30 -10.89
C ASP A 69 18.59 21.61 -10.45
N SER A 70 19.58 22.08 -11.21
CA SER A 70 20.38 23.26 -10.88
C SER A 70 19.57 24.56 -10.91
N GLN A 71 18.52 24.62 -11.74
CA GLN A 71 17.68 25.80 -11.91
C GLN A 71 16.50 25.81 -10.94
N SER A 72 15.64 24.79 -10.99
CA SER A 72 14.43 24.72 -10.18
C SER A 72 14.69 24.31 -8.74
N LYS A 73 15.90 23.79 -8.44
CA LYS A 73 16.25 23.19 -7.13
C LYS A 73 15.34 22.02 -6.72
N THR A 74 14.55 21.50 -7.66
CA THR A 74 13.64 20.37 -7.46
C THR A 74 14.44 19.07 -7.35
N PRO A 75 14.25 18.26 -6.29
CA PRO A 75 14.88 16.97 -6.18
C PRO A 75 14.17 15.93 -7.04
N SER A 76 14.97 15.05 -7.64
CA SER A 76 14.50 13.86 -8.37
C SER A 76 15.15 12.63 -7.78
N LEU A 77 14.32 11.61 -7.57
CA LEU A 77 14.75 10.32 -7.06
C LEU A 77 14.92 9.37 -8.25
N ILE A 78 16.06 8.69 -8.30
CA ILE A 78 16.40 7.74 -9.36
C ILE A 78 16.29 6.33 -8.78
N PHE A 79 15.44 5.50 -9.38
CA PHE A 79 15.18 4.13 -8.93
C PHE A 79 15.57 3.11 -9.97
N GLU A 80 15.78 1.87 -9.52
CA GLU A 80 15.82 0.72 -10.41
C GLU A 80 14.53 0.65 -11.25
N HIS A 81 14.66 0.14 -12.48
CA HIS A 81 13.51 -0.13 -13.34
C HIS A 81 12.97 -1.54 -13.06
N VAL A 82 11.66 -1.64 -12.87
CA VAL A 82 10.93 -2.91 -12.76
C VAL A 82 10.05 -3.08 -14.00
N ASN A 83 10.17 -4.20 -14.70
CA ASN A 83 9.30 -4.52 -15.85
C ASN A 83 7.92 -5.00 -15.33
N ASN A 84 7.15 -4.05 -14.78
CA ASN A 84 5.87 -4.32 -14.14
C ASN A 84 4.77 -4.55 -15.18
N THR A 85 3.88 -5.49 -14.90
CA THR A 85 2.57 -5.60 -15.56
C THR A 85 1.50 -4.96 -14.67
N ASP A 86 0.66 -4.09 -15.23
CA ASP A 86 -0.43 -3.46 -14.49
C ASP A 86 -1.29 -4.50 -13.77
N PHE A 87 -1.59 -4.29 -12.49
CA PHE A 87 -2.30 -5.28 -11.68
C PHE A 87 -3.69 -5.60 -12.21
N LYS A 88 -4.36 -4.67 -12.91
CA LYS A 88 -5.68 -4.92 -13.53
C LYS A 88 -5.61 -5.96 -14.63
N ILE A 89 -4.45 -6.08 -15.27
CA ILE A 89 -4.15 -7.10 -16.30
C ILE A 89 -3.60 -8.35 -15.63
N LEU A 90 -2.68 -8.20 -14.69
CA LEU A 90 -1.95 -9.32 -14.10
C LEU A 90 -2.80 -10.15 -13.14
N TYR A 91 -3.50 -9.52 -12.19
CA TYR A 91 -4.20 -10.23 -11.10
C TYR A 91 -5.24 -11.23 -11.61
N PRO A 92 -6.04 -10.93 -12.66
CA PRO A 92 -6.96 -11.91 -13.23
C PRO A 92 -6.29 -13.17 -13.77
N THR A 93 -5.01 -13.14 -14.07
CA THR A 93 -4.25 -14.28 -14.65
C THR A 93 -3.56 -15.14 -13.59
N LEU A 94 -3.45 -14.66 -12.34
CA LEU A 94 -2.70 -15.33 -11.29
C LEU A 94 -3.42 -16.60 -10.80
N SER A 95 -2.66 -17.68 -10.66
CA SER A 95 -3.09 -18.91 -9.99
C SER A 95 -3.10 -18.73 -8.46
N ASP A 96 -3.68 -19.69 -7.74
CA ASP A 96 -3.59 -19.75 -6.28
C ASP A 96 -2.14 -19.73 -5.81
N TYR A 97 -1.27 -20.52 -6.44
CA TYR A 97 0.16 -20.54 -6.12
C TYR A 97 0.83 -19.17 -6.33
N ASP A 98 0.52 -18.47 -7.44
CA ASP A 98 1.09 -17.16 -7.74
C ASP A 98 0.66 -16.11 -6.70
N ILE A 99 -0.62 -16.12 -6.31
CA ILE A 99 -1.13 -15.20 -5.29
C ILE A 99 -0.41 -15.43 -3.97
N ARG A 100 -0.30 -16.68 -3.51
CA ARG A 100 0.45 -17.03 -2.29
C ARG A 100 1.91 -16.59 -2.39
N PHE A 101 2.55 -16.82 -3.54
CA PHE A 101 3.93 -16.44 -3.79
C PHE A 101 4.12 -14.92 -3.65
N TYR A 102 3.33 -14.11 -4.35
CA TYR A 102 3.49 -12.66 -4.32
C TYR A 102 3.07 -12.03 -2.99
N ILE A 103 2.06 -12.57 -2.32
CA ILE A 103 1.70 -12.13 -0.97
C ILE A 103 2.84 -12.44 0.01
N PHE A 104 3.48 -13.59 -0.10
CA PHE A 104 4.64 -13.93 0.71
C PHE A 104 5.84 -13.01 0.43
N GLU A 105 6.09 -12.67 -0.84
CA GLU A 105 7.13 -11.68 -1.19
C GLU A 105 6.81 -10.27 -0.63
N LEU A 106 5.54 -9.87 -0.64
CA LEU A 106 5.12 -8.60 -0.03
C LEU A 106 5.25 -8.62 1.49
N LEU A 107 4.94 -9.75 2.14
CA LEU A 107 5.16 -9.94 3.57
C LEU A 107 6.64 -9.78 3.94
N LYS A 108 7.56 -10.29 3.14
CA LYS A 108 9.00 -10.10 3.35
C LYS A 108 9.40 -8.61 3.28
N ALA A 109 8.82 -7.86 2.35
CA ALA A 109 9.06 -6.40 2.26
C ALA A 109 8.54 -5.66 3.50
N LEU A 110 7.34 -6.01 3.96
CA LEU A 110 6.73 -5.40 5.15
C LEU A 110 7.49 -5.79 6.43
N ASP A 111 7.87 -7.05 6.58
CA ASP A 111 8.70 -7.51 7.69
C ASP A 111 10.01 -6.73 7.74
N TYR A 112 10.66 -6.54 6.61
CA TYR A 112 11.89 -5.77 6.54
C TYR A 112 11.70 -4.32 7.00
N CYS A 113 10.71 -3.58 6.46
CA CYS A 113 10.52 -2.19 6.84
C CYS A 113 10.01 -2.04 8.28
N HIS A 114 9.11 -2.88 8.75
CA HIS A 114 8.62 -2.87 10.12
C HIS A 114 9.75 -3.18 11.12
N SER A 115 10.60 -4.18 10.83
CA SER A 115 11.77 -4.52 11.66
C SER A 115 12.81 -3.39 11.71
N ASN A 116 12.79 -2.48 10.74
CA ASN A 116 13.63 -1.28 10.70
C ASN A 116 12.91 -0.01 11.18
N GLY A 117 11.78 -0.16 11.87
CA GLY A 117 11.06 0.95 12.51
C GLY A 117 10.27 1.84 11.55
N VAL A 118 9.85 1.34 10.38
CA VAL A 118 9.14 2.12 9.35
C VAL A 118 7.79 1.50 9.04
N MET A 119 6.74 2.33 9.05
CA MET A 119 5.42 2.02 8.50
C MET A 119 5.36 2.55 7.06
N HIS A 120 4.86 1.76 6.11
CA HIS A 120 4.69 2.18 4.71
C HIS A 120 3.51 3.13 4.54
N ARG A 121 2.36 2.79 5.10
CA ARG A 121 1.10 3.56 5.17
C ARG A 121 0.38 3.81 3.84
N ASP A 122 0.80 3.17 2.74
CA ASP A 122 0.07 3.20 1.46
C ASP A 122 0.25 1.89 0.68
N VAL A 123 0.09 0.76 1.39
CA VAL A 123 0.09 -0.56 0.75
C VAL A 123 -1.17 -0.72 -0.09
N LYS A 124 -1.00 -0.98 -1.38
CA LYS A 124 -2.07 -1.15 -2.37
C LYS A 124 -1.48 -1.75 -3.66
N PRO A 125 -2.30 -2.30 -4.57
CA PRO A 125 -1.81 -2.89 -5.81
C PRO A 125 -0.94 -1.95 -6.66
N HIS A 126 -1.29 -0.65 -6.74
CA HIS A 126 -0.50 0.33 -7.49
C HIS A 126 0.92 0.53 -6.95
N ASN A 127 1.15 0.25 -5.66
CA ASN A 127 2.46 0.41 -5.01
C ASN A 127 3.22 -0.91 -4.88
N VAL A 128 2.73 -1.97 -5.51
CA VAL A 128 3.38 -3.28 -5.59
C VAL A 128 3.69 -3.58 -7.04
N MET A 129 4.94 -3.41 -7.44
CA MET A 129 5.41 -3.71 -8.78
C MET A 129 5.80 -5.18 -8.88
N ILE A 130 5.32 -5.84 -9.92
CA ILE A 130 5.59 -7.27 -10.19
C ILE A 130 6.10 -7.44 -11.61
N ASP A 131 7.32 -7.93 -11.74
CA ASP A 131 7.84 -8.53 -12.96
C ASP A 131 7.50 -10.02 -12.90
N HIS A 132 6.42 -10.40 -13.57
CA HIS A 132 5.90 -11.78 -13.51
C HIS A 132 6.80 -12.77 -14.24
N GLU A 133 7.51 -12.34 -15.27
CA GLU A 133 8.48 -13.15 -16.00
C GLU A 133 9.65 -13.57 -15.11
N LYS A 134 10.19 -12.61 -14.35
CA LYS A 134 11.28 -12.86 -13.40
C LYS A 134 10.80 -13.29 -12.01
N ARG A 135 9.48 -13.24 -11.76
CA ARG A 135 8.85 -13.48 -10.45
C ARG A 135 9.44 -12.59 -9.36
N GLN A 136 9.64 -11.32 -9.67
CA GLN A 136 10.19 -10.31 -8.77
C GLN A 136 9.12 -9.30 -8.35
N LEU A 137 9.05 -9.02 -7.06
CA LEU A 137 8.18 -8.03 -6.47
C LEU A 137 9.01 -6.89 -5.86
N ARG A 138 8.53 -5.66 -6.01
CA ARG A 138 9.09 -4.48 -5.32
C ARG A 138 7.97 -3.64 -4.72
N LEU A 139 8.12 -3.31 -3.43
CA LEU A 139 7.27 -2.34 -2.75
C LEU A 139 7.82 -0.94 -3.04
N ILE A 140 6.98 -0.08 -3.64
CA ILE A 140 7.35 1.25 -4.11
C ILE A 140 6.56 2.35 -3.40
N ASP A 141 6.88 3.60 -3.72
CA ASP A 141 6.22 4.84 -3.25
C ASP A 141 6.19 5.02 -1.72
N TRP A 142 7.33 5.39 -1.17
CA TRP A 142 7.55 5.63 0.25
C TRP A 142 7.22 7.08 0.70
N GLY A 143 6.49 7.83 -0.15
CA GLY A 143 6.13 9.23 0.12
C GLY A 143 5.23 9.45 1.34
N LEU A 144 4.42 8.42 1.71
CA LEU A 144 3.60 8.42 2.92
C LEU A 144 4.23 7.67 4.08
N ALA A 145 5.36 7.00 3.89
CA ALA A 145 6.03 6.25 4.95
C ALA A 145 6.48 7.14 6.12
N GLU A 146 6.52 6.57 7.32
CA GLU A 146 6.89 7.29 8.54
C GLU A 146 7.63 6.37 9.51
N PHE A 147 8.53 6.96 10.31
CA PHE A 147 9.17 6.26 11.41
C PHE A 147 8.18 6.03 12.54
N TYR A 148 8.14 4.80 13.07
CA TYR A 148 7.33 4.46 14.21
C TYR A 148 8.07 4.74 15.53
N HIS A 149 7.38 5.43 16.42
CA HIS A 149 7.82 5.64 17.80
C HIS A 149 6.65 5.37 18.74
N PRO A 150 6.81 4.55 19.78
CA PRO A 150 5.74 4.26 20.74
C PRO A 150 5.13 5.54 21.34
N GLY A 151 3.80 5.57 21.48
CA GLY A 151 3.07 6.68 22.07
C GLY A 151 2.97 7.94 21.20
N ARG A 152 3.42 7.86 19.94
CA ARG A 152 3.30 8.98 19.01
C ARG A 152 1.98 8.95 18.25
N GLU A 153 1.35 10.12 18.17
CA GLU A 153 0.19 10.35 17.31
C GLU A 153 0.59 10.60 15.86
N TYR A 154 -0.07 9.95 14.93
CA TYR A 154 0.16 10.05 13.50
C TYR A 154 -1.06 10.61 12.77
N ASN A 155 -0.82 11.19 11.61
CA ASN A 155 -1.86 11.67 10.72
C ASN A 155 -2.68 10.48 10.18
N VAL A 156 -3.99 10.52 10.35
CA VAL A 156 -4.90 9.49 9.82
C VAL A 156 -5.27 9.70 8.34
N ARG A 157 -4.93 10.87 7.75
CA ARG A 157 -5.13 11.15 6.32
C ARG A 157 -3.98 10.57 5.49
N VAL A 158 -3.81 9.25 5.60
CA VAL A 158 -2.85 8.43 4.86
C VAL A 158 -3.56 7.25 4.22
N ALA A 159 -2.86 6.48 3.43
CA ALA A 159 -3.38 5.36 2.65
C ALA A 159 -4.45 5.77 1.60
N SER A 160 -4.64 4.91 0.62
CA SER A 160 -5.71 5.04 -0.35
C SER A 160 -7.01 4.51 0.25
N ARG A 161 -8.14 5.17 -0.03
CA ARG A 161 -9.43 4.94 0.64
C ARG A 161 -9.78 3.48 0.87
N TYR A 162 -9.70 2.67 -0.17
CA TYR A 162 -10.12 1.27 -0.14
C TYR A 162 -9.25 0.37 0.75
N PHE A 163 -8.07 0.84 1.11
CA PHE A 163 -7.04 0.13 1.89
C PHE A 163 -6.83 0.74 3.28
N LYS A 164 -7.60 1.79 3.63
CA LYS A 164 -7.55 2.41 4.97
C LYS A 164 -8.00 1.43 6.04
N GLY A 165 -7.18 1.26 7.07
CA GLY A 165 -7.58 0.50 8.26
C GLY A 165 -8.68 1.21 9.05
N PRO A 166 -9.45 0.49 9.87
CA PRO A 166 -10.47 1.06 10.74
C PRO A 166 -9.94 2.19 11.62
N GLU A 167 -8.71 2.07 12.13
CA GLU A 167 -8.02 3.07 12.93
C GLU A 167 -8.00 4.45 12.27
N LEU A 168 -7.76 4.50 10.95
CA LEU A 168 -7.76 5.76 10.20
C LEU A 168 -9.16 6.33 10.02
N LEU A 169 -10.16 5.46 9.90
CA LEU A 169 -11.54 5.83 9.63
C LEU A 169 -12.29 6.30 10.88
N VAL A 170 -11.82 5.91 12.07
CA VAL A 170 -12.36 6.33 13.38
C VAL A 170 -11.47 7.34 14.10
N ASP A 171 -10.49 7.92 13.39
CA ASP A 171 -9.55 8.94 13.90
C ASP A 171 -8.69 8.48 15.09
N LEU A 172 -8.31 7.19 15.14
CA LEU A 172 -7.32 6.69 16.09
C LEU A 172 -5.92 7.04 15.60
N GLN A 173 -5.29 8.04 16.24
CA GLN A 173 -3.98 8.58 15.82
C GLN A 173 -2.78 7.76 16.30
N GLU A 174 -2.89 7.05 17.43
CA GLU A 174 -1.85 6.15 17.94
C GLU A 174 -1.95 4.77 17.27
N TYR A 175 -1.57 4.69 16.01
CA TYR A 175 -1.49 3.43 15.29
C TYR A 175 -0.03 3.03 15.01
N ASP A 176 0.18 1.83 14.52
CA ASP A 176 1.49 1.24 14.30
C ASP A 176 1.61 0.49 12.97
N TYR A 177 2.59 -0.39 12.86
CA TYR A 177 2.84 -1.24 11.69
C TYR A 177 1.64 -2.05 11.23
N SER A 178 0.71 -2.39 12.15
CA SER A 178 -0.48 -3.19 11.88
C SER A 178 -1.42 -2.56 10.84
N LEU A 179 -1.33 -1.24 10.65
CA LEU A 179 -2.03 -0.55 9.57
C LEU A 179 -1.71 -1.16 8.20
N ASP A 180 -0.44 -1.45 7.95
CA ASP A 180 0.00 -2.04 6.68
C ASP A 180 -0.54 -3.46 6.50
N MET A 181 -0.73 -4.19 7.60
CA MET A 181 -1.29 -5.55 7.57
C MET A 181 -2.78 -5.55 7.22
N TRP A 182 -3.55 -4.55 7.68
CA TRP A 182 -4.92 -4.35 7.22
C TRP A 182 -4.98 -4.09 5.71
N SER A 183 -4.15 -3.19 5.22
CA SER A 183 -4.06 -2.86 3.79
C SER A 183 -3.69 -4.08 2.94
N LEU A 184 -2.74 -4.91 3.41
CA LEU A 184 -2.42 -6.19 2.82
C LEU A 184 -3.63 -7.13 2.80
N GLY A 185 -4.40 -7.19 3.88
CA GLY A 185 -5.62 -8.00 3.97
C GLY A 185 -6.68 -7.60 2.95
N CYS A 186 -6.88 -6.29 2.76
CA CYS A 186 -7.77 -5.77 1.72
C CYS A 186 -7.30 -6.18 0.31
N MET A 187 -6.00 -6.09 0.07
CA MET A 187 -5.40 -6.47 -1.19
C MET A 187 -5.53 -7.98 -1.45
N PHE A 188 -5.23 -8.80 -0.45
CA PHE A 188 -5.35 -10.26 -0.52
C PHE A 188 -6.80 -10.70 -0.76
N ALA A 189 -7.76 -10.11 -0.04
CA ALA A 189 -9.19 -10.37 -0.25
C ALA A 189 -9.62 -10.03 -1.68
N GLY A 190 -9.17 -8.90 -2.22
CA GLY A 190 -9.42 -8.50 -3.61
C GLY A 190 -8.90 -9.52 -4.62
N MET A 191 -7.73 -10.09 -4.37
CA MET A 191 -7.10 -11.09 -5.26
C MET A 191 -7.82 -12.44 -5.23
N ILE A 192 -8.09 -13.01 -4.04
CA ILE A 192 -8.69 -14.35 -3.93
C ILE A 192 -10.19 -14.36 -4.27
N PHE A 193 -10.91 -13.27 -3.96
CA PHE A 193 -12.35 -13.18 -4.27
C PHE A 193 -12.64 -12.55 -5.64
N ARG A 194 -11.62 -12.15 -6.39
CA ARG A 194 -11.76 -11.49 -7.70
C ARG A 194 -12.66 -10.25 -7.62
N LYS A 195 -12.51 -9.47 -6.56
CA LYS A 195 -13.26 -8.26 -6.28
C LYS A 195 -12.29 -7.13 -5.90
N GLU A 196 -11.94 -6.32 -6.87
CA GLU A 196 -10.98 -5.22 -6.70
C GLU A 196 -11.65 -3.86 -6.94
N PRO A 197 -11.68 -2.96 -5.92
CA PRO A 197 -11.28 -3.23 -4.54
C PRO A 197 -12.31 -4.09 -3.77
N PHE A 198 -11.86 -4.79 -2.72
CA PHE A 198 -12.77 -5.62 -1.91
C PHE A 198 -13.77 -4.77 -1.12
N PHE A 199 -13.30 -3.76 -0.39
CA PHE A 199 -14.15 -2.76 0.27
C PHE A 199 -14.20 -1.48 -0.59
N HIS A 200 -15.33 -1.22 -1.23
CA HIS A 200 -15.49 -0.13 -2.20
C HIS A 200 -16.36 1.00 -1.65
N GLY A 201 -15.83 1.82 -0.77
CA GLY A 201 -16.50 3.02 -0.23
C GLY A 201 -16.47 4.20 -1.21
N HIS A 202 -17.54 5.01 -1.23
CA HIS A 202 -17.63 6.23 -2.04
C HIS A 202 -16.88 7.40 -1.41
N ASP A 203 -16.77 7.40 -0.07
CA ASP A 203 -16.00 8.32 0.74
C ASP A 203 -15.43 7.60 1.98
N ASN A 204 -14.77 8.29 2.89
CA ASN A 204 -14.21 7.67 4.08
C ASN A 204 -15.29 7.15 5.05
N TYR A 205 -16.45 7.78 5.12
CA TYR A 205 -17.57 7.32 5.95
C TYR A 205 -18.17 6.03 5.38
N ASP A 206 -18.48 6.03 4.10
CA ASP A 206 -18.98 4.84 3.40
C ASP A 206 -17.97 3.69 3.41
N GLN A 207 -16.67 4.00 3.44
CA GLN A 207 -15.62 2.98 3.56
C GLN A 207 -15.77 2.17 4.85
N LEU A 208 -15.98 2.82 6.00
CA LEU A 208 -16.24 2.13 7.26
C LEU A 208 -17.57 1.34 7.23
N VAL A 209 -18.59 1.90 6.60
CA VAL A 209 -19.88 1.21 6.41
C VAL A 209 -19.69 -0.08 5.59
N LYS A 210 -18.92 -0.04 4.51
CA LYS A 210 -18.60 -1.23 3.69
C LYS A 210 -17.86 -2.30 4.50
N ILE A 211 -16.92 -1.90 5.34
CA ILE A 211 -16.20 -2.80 6.25
C ILE A 211 -17.19 -3.42 7.26
N ALA A 212 -17.99 -2.60 7.92
CA ALA A 212 -18.96 -3.05 8.93
C ALA A 212 -20.03 -4.00 8.35
N LYS A 213 -20.44 -3.81 7.10
CA LYS A 213 -21.37 -4.71 6.40
C LYS A 213 -20.81 -6.11 6.17
N VAL A 214 -19.51 -6.29 6.20
CA VAL A 214 -18.84 -7.59 6.03
C VAL A 214 -18.41 -8.15 7.38
N LEU A 215 -17.69 -7.38 8.17
CA LEU A 215 -17.10 -7.85 9.43
C LEU A 215 -18.04 -7.74 10.63
N GLY A 216 -19.19 -7.06 10.46
CA GLY A 216 -20.16 -6.81 11.51
C GLY A 216 -19.86 -5.54 12.31
N THR A 217 -20.91 -5.02 12.97
CA THR A 217 -20.80 -3.82 13.82
C THR A 217 -20.44 -4.14 15.26
N GLU A 218 -20.63 -5.36 15.73
CA GLU A 218 -20.29 -5.77 17.10
C GLU A 218 -18.79 -5.61 17.37
N GLU A 219 -17.94 -6.14 16.49
CA GLU A 219 -16.49 -6.00 16.58
C GLU A 219 -16.06 -4.53 16.49
N LEU A 220 -16.73 -3.74 15.65
CA LEU A 220 -16.46 -2.31 15.55
C LEU A 220 -16.76 -1.57 16.87
N PHE A 221 -17.91 -1.82 17.49
CA PHE A 221 -18.24 -1.19 18.77
C PHE A 221 -17.31 -1.64 19.90
N HIS A 222 -16.95 -2.92 19.92
CA HIS A 222 -15.96 -3.42 20.87
C HIS A 222 -14.59 -2.72 20.70
N TYR A 223 -14.18 -2.49 19.45
CA TYR A 223 -12.97 -1.73 19.12
C TYR A 223 -13.03 -0.29 19.66
N LEU A 224 -14.14 0.41 19.45
CA LEU A 224 -14.36 1.76 19.94
C LEU A 224 -14.30 1.83 21.48
N ASP A 225 -14.95 0.88 22.16
CA ASP A 225 -14.93 0.77 23.62
C ASP A 225 -13.50 0.50 24.14
N THR A 226 -12.75 -0.38 23.46
CA THR A 226 -11.40 -0.75 23.85
C THR A 226 -10.43 0.44 23.83
N TYR A 227 -10.59 1.33 22.85
CA TYR A 227 -9.71 2.50 22.68
C TYR A 227 -10.33 3.81 23.15
N ASP A 228 -11.48 3.75 23.84
CA ASP A 228 -12.21 4.94 24.35
C ASP A 228 -12.46 5.99 23.24
N LEU A 229 -13.01 5.51 22.12
CA LEU A 229 -13.26 6.34 20.94
C LEU A 229 -14.73 6.62 20.74
N GLU A 230 -15.06 7.86 20.40
CA GLU A 230 -16.39 8.25 19.94
C GLU A 230 -16.44 8.32 18.40
N LEU A 231 -17.46 7.73 17.83
CA LEU A 231 -17.69 7.85 16.37
C LEU A 231 -18.16 9.28 16.04
N ASP A 232 -17.67 9.78 14.90
CA ASP A 232 -18.19 11.00 14.29
C ASP A 232 -19.73 10.91 14.17
N PRO A 233 -20.50 11.94 14.62
CA PRO A 233 -21.95 11.97 14.50
C PRO A 233 -22.48 11.77 13.07
N HIS A 234 -21.64 11.98 12.04
CA HIS A 234 -21.97 11.70 10.65
C HIS A 234 -22.33 10.23 10.41
N PHE A 235 -21.85 9.30 11.24
CA PHE A 235 -22.20 7.89 11.16
C PHE A 235 -23.61 7.58 11.66
N ASP A 236 -24.25 8.51 12.37
CA ASP A 236 -25.62 8.35 12.85
C ASP A 236 -26.56 8.18 11.66
N GLY A 237 -27.30 7.09 11.67
CA GLY A 237 -28.26 6.75 10.62
C GLY A 237 -27.66 6.14 9.33
N ILE A 238 -26.34 6.12 9.16
CA ILE A 238 -25.70 5.49 7.98
C ILE A 238 -24.99 4.18 8.28
N LEU A 239 -24.40 4.03 9.48
CA LEU A 239 -23.67 2.82 9.87
C LEU A 239 -24.59 1.63 10.04
N GLY A 240 -25.70 1.80 10.76
CA GLY A 240 -26.66 0.73 11.04
C GLY A 240 -26.09 -0.34 11.97
N ARG A 241 -26.74 -1.52 11.94
CA ARG A 241 -26.30 -2.73 12.64
C ARG A 241 -26.19 -3.87 11.65
N HIS A 242 -25.06 -4.57 11.69
CA HIS A 242 -24.74 -5.65 10.77
C HIS A 242 -24.10 -6.81 11.53
N SER A 243 -24.53 -8.03 11.22
CA SER A 243 -23.86 -9.25 11.65
C SER A 243 -22.66 -9.54 10.76
N LYS A 244 -21.63 -10.15 11.33
CA LYS A 244 -20.47 -10.63 10.58
C LYS A 244 -20.91 -11.65 9.52
N LYS A 245 -20.48 -11.44 8.28
CA LYS A 245 -20.74 -12.37 7.18
C LYS A 245 -19.66 -13.45 7.14
N PRO A 246 -20.02 -14.74 6.95
CA PRO A 246 -19.04 -15.76 6.69
C PRO A 246 -18.35 -15.49 5.34
N TRP A 247 -17.03 -15.70 5.28
CA TRP A 247 -16.22 -15.49 4.09
C TRP A 247 -16.70 -16.33 2.90
N GLN A 248 -17.31 -17.48 3.15
CA GLN A 248 -17.89 -18.36 2.15
C GLN A 248 -18.92 -17.67 1.25
N ARG A 249 -19.56 -16.59 1.73
CA ARG A 249 -20.51 -15.80 0.92
C ARG A 249 -19.89 -15.09 -0.27
N PHE A 250 -18.58 -14.90 -0.24
CA PHE A 250 -17.84 -14.25 -1.32
C PHE A 250 -17.26 -15.25 -2.33
N ILE A 251 -17.43 -16.55 -2.10
CA ILE A 251 -16.99 -17.59 -3.03
C ILE A 251 -17.98 -17.68 -4.18
N THR A 252 -17.47 -17.62 -5.41
CA THR A 252 -18.21 -17.73 -6.67
C THR A 252 -17.57 -18.80 -7.55
N PRO A 253 -18.26 -19.29 -8.62
CA PRO A 253 -17.63 -20.19 -9.59
C PRO A 253 -16.34 -19.65 -10.20
N GLU A 254 -16.21 -18.31 -10.35
CA GLU A 254 -15.06 -17.66 -10.95
C GLU A 254 -13.85 -17.58 -10.01
N ASN A 255 -14.04 -17.61 -8.69
CA ASN A 255 -12.97 -17.46 -7.71
C ASN A 255 -12.73 -18.69 -6.83
N GLN A 256 -13.59 -19.70 -6.85
CA GLN A 256 -13.53 -20.85 -5.94
C GLN A 256 -12.17 -21.57 -5.96
N HIS A 257 -11.48 -21.59 -7.08
CA HIS A 257 -10.15 -22.20 -7.24
C HIS A 257 -9.04 -21.43 -6.52
N LEU A 258 -9.32 -20.21 -6.04
CA LEU A 258 -8.39 -19.34 -5.32
C LEU A 258 -8.69 -19.30 -3.81
N VAL A 259 -9.83 -19.82 -3.37
CA VAL A 259 -10.31 -19.72 -2.00
C VAL A 259 -10.23 -21.08 -1.32
N SER A 260 -9.21 -21.26 -0.50
CA SER A 260 -9.01 -22.43 0.37
C SER A 260 -9.33 -22.09 1.83
N ASP A 261 -9.38 -23.11 2.69
CA ASP A 261 -9.53 -22.90 4.13
C ASP A 261 -8.36 -22.11 4.71
N GLU A 262 -7.14 -22.35 4.22
CA GLU A 262 -5.95 -21.57 4.63
C GLU A 262 -6.06 -20.11 4.19
N ALA A 263 -6.56 -19.83 2.99
CA ALA A 263 -6.78 -18.47 2.52
C ALA A 263 -7.82 -17.73 3.36
N ILE A 264 -8.90 -18.40 3.74
CA ILE A 264 -9.94 -17.87 4.63
C ILE A 264 -9.38 -17.61 6.03
N ASP A 265 -8.61 -18.55 6.60
CA ASP A 265 -7.96 -18.36 7.89
C ASP A 265 -7.03 -17.13 7.86
N PHE A 266 -6.23 -17.01 6.82
CA PHE A 266 -5.28 -15.91 6.68
C PHE A 266 -5.99 -14.55 6.52
N VAL A 267 -6.99 -14.43 5.63
CA VAL A 267 -7.73 -13.17 5.46
C VAL A 267 -8.47 -12.79 6.74
N SER A 268 -8.99 -13.77 7.48
CA SER A 268 -9.67 -13.55 8.76
C SER A 268 -8.74 -12.98 9.84
N LYS A 269 -7.48 -13.36 9.80
CA LYS A 269 -6.46 -12.87 10.75
C LYS A 269 -5.94 -11.48 10.38
N LEU A 270 -5.94 -11.13 9.09
CA LEU A 270 -5.53 -9.81 8.62
C LEU A 270 -6.63 -8.75 8.81
N LEU A 271 -7.88 -9.13 8.57
CA LEU A 271 -9.06 -8.24 8.60
C LEU A 271 -9.88 -8.48 9.87
N ARG A 272 -9.33 -8.05 11.00
CA ARG A 272 -9.98 -8.17 12.32
C ARG A 272 -9.76 -6.93 13.19
#